data_644b15a21530b0ddac86e77f829af916
#
_entry.id   644b15a21530b0ddac86e77f829af916
#
_cell.length_a   1.000
_cell.length_b   1.000
_cell.length_c   1.000
_cell.angle_alpha   90.00
_cell.angle_beta   90.00
_cell.angle_gamma   90.00
#
_symmetry.space_group_name_H-M   'P 1'
#
loop_
_entity.id
_entity.type
_entity.pdbx_description
1 polymer ?
#
loop_
_entity_poly.entity_id
_entity_poly.type
_entity_poly.pdbx_seq_one_letter_code
_entity_poly.pdbx_strand_id
1 'polypeptide(L)'
;VRYKWTIVIVLMIVLTSTIIGCEKKKLTKEEAYKNFQEKISKMEYYKCRADIEVLGNKSSQKYSLMHEYKGSGNFKLQVIEPKHLKGKTIEYKKDKIIVTNPEIKDKLIIPNVGKDSQHLFIGDFIENYLQGEELKIDMKDGYLILMVSIPGNTKYFSKQILYIDSKTNYPAKLEILDQEGNNRFIVNYSDFEYKK
;
A
#
# COMPACT_ATOMS: atom_id res chain seq x y z
N VAL A 1 23.95 -36.45 -51.74
CA VAL A 1 22.56 -36.36 -51.27
C VAL A 1 22.49 -36.54 -49.74
N ARG A 2 23.26 -37.47 -49.14
CA ARG A 2 23.23 -37.77 -47.68
C ARG A 2 23.70 -36.58 -46.82
N TYR A 3 24.66 -35.77 -47.27
CA TYR A 3 25.20 -34.64 -46.53
C TYR A 3 24.20 -33.48 -46.35
N LYS A 4 23.34 -33.22 -47.31
CA LYS A 4 22.30 -32.20 -47.24
C LYS A 4 21.25 -32.53 -46.17
N TRP A 5 20.93 -33.79 -45.98
CA TRP A 5 19.97 -34.23 -44.98
C TRP A 5 20.53 -34.11 -43.55
N THR A 6 21.82 -34.35 -43.35
CA THR A 6 22.46 -34.16 -42.05
C THR A 6 22.50 -32.71 -41.63
N ILE A 7 22.73 -31.76 -42.58
CA ILE A 7 22.70 -30.33 -42.30
C ILE A 7 21.30 -29.87 -41.90
N VAL A 8 20.25 -30.38 -42.56
CA VAL A 8 18.85 -30.02 -42.21
C VAL A 8 18.48 -30.53 -40.81
N ILE A 9 18.89 -31.77 -40.44
CA ILE A 9 18.65 -32.31 -39.13
C ILE A 9 19.37 -31.55 -38.04
N VAL A 10 20.62 -31.14 -38.23
CA VAL A 10 21.38 -30.31 -37.30
C VAL A 10 20.76 -28.91 -37.16
N LEU A 11 20.29 -28.32 -38.27
CA LEU A 11 19.62 -27.03 -38.24
C LEU A 11 18.29 -27.09 -37.46
N MET A 12 17.51 -28.18 -37.59
CA MET A 12 16.29 -28.41 -36.84
C MET A 12 16.54 -28.59 -35.35
N ILE A 13 17.60 -29.28 -34.94
CA ILE A 13 17.97 -29.46 -33.54
C ILE A 13 18.39 -28.13 -32.91
N VAL A 14 19.11 -27.28 -33.66
CA VAL A 14 19.51 -25.94 -33.18
C VAL A 14 18.27 -25.01 -33.02
N LEU A 15 17.29 -25.10 -33.92
CA LEU A 15 16.06 -24.31 -33.82
C LEU A 15 15.17 -24.72 -32.64
N THR A 16 15.15 -26.01 -32.32
CA THR A 16 14.34 -26.51 -31.17
C THR A 16 14.93 -26.16 -29.81
N SER A 17 16.25 -26.00 -29.72
CA SER A 17 16.93 -25.64 -28.46
C SER A 17 16.75 -24.16 -28.08
N THR A 18 16.31 -23.28 -28.97
CA THR A 18 16.06 -21.86 -28.68
C THR A 18 14.66 -21.60 -28.08
N ILE A 19 13.77 -22.60 -28.02
CA ILE A 19 12.42 -22.48 -27.47
C ILE A 19 12.35 -22.87 -25.98
N ILE A 20 13.47 -23.20 -25.33
CA ILE A 20 13.50 -23.32 -23.88
C ILE A 20 13.33 -21.94 -23.33
N GLY A 21 12.05 -21.51 -23.29
CA GLY A 21 11.61 -20.23 -22.84
C GLY A 21 12.11 -20.00 -21.42
N CYS A 22 12.65 -18.83 -21.19
CA CYS A 22 12.85 -18.29 -19.87
C CYS A 22 11.50 -18.34 -19.12
N GLU A 23 11.18 -19.41 -18.42
CA GLU A 23 10.14 -19.38 -17.40
C GLU A 23 10.56 -18.25 -16.47
N LYS A 24 9.82 -17.14 -16.49
CA LYS A 24 10.01 -16.05 -15.53
C LYS A 24 9.88 -16.69 -14.16
N LYS A 25 11.00 -16.90 -13.50
CA LYS A 25 11.05 -17.43 -12.13
C LYS A 25 10.01 -16.70 -11.30
N LYS A 26 8.97 -17.38 -10.86
CA LYS A 26 7.97 -16.77 -10.00
C LYS A 26 8.68 -16.30 -8.74
N LEU A 27 8.52 -15.03 -8.41
CA LEU A 27 9.08 -14.44 -7.20
C LEU A 27 8.59 -15.23 -5.98
N THR A 28 9.48 -15.65 -5.12
CA THR A 28 9.09 -16.33 -3.87
C THR A 28 8.55 -15.32 -2.87
N LYS A 29 7.83 -15.78 -1.87
CA LYS A 29 7.30 -14.95 -0.78
C LYS A 29 8.44 -14.22 -0.05
N GLU A 30 9.53 -14.91 0.22
CA GLU A 30 10.72 -14.40 0.90
C GLU A 30 11.44 -13.33 0.07
N GLU A 31 11.58 -13.56 -1.24
CA GLU A 31 12.16 -12.58 -2.16
C GLU A 31 11.29 -11.32 -2.27
N ALA A 32 9.96 -11.49 -2.41
CA ALA A 32 9.01 -10.37 -2.44
C ALA A 32 9.06 -9.53 -1.16
N TYR A 33 9.10 -10.21 -0.02
CA TYR A 33 9.17 -9.57 1.28
C TYR A 33 10.47 -8.78 1.47
N LYS A 34 11.62 -9.38 1.12
CA LYS A 34 12.92 -8.70 1.16
C LYS A 34 12.94 -7.45 0.27
N ASN A 35 12.43 -7.56 -0.96
CA ASN A 35 12.38 -6.43 -1.89
C ASN A 35 11.51 -5.28 -1.34
N PHE A 36 10.39 -5.61 -0.70
CA PHE A 36 9.54 -4.64 -0.05
C PHE A 36 10.24 -3.97 1.14
N GLN A 37 10.90 -4.75 2.00
CA GLN A 37 11.66 -4.21 3.14
C GLN A 37 12.78 -3.25 2.68
N GLU A 38 13.54 -3.61 1.66
CA GLU A 38 14.59 -2.76 1.11
C GLU A 38 14.04 -1.45 0.53
N LYS A 39 12.84 -1.49 -0.05
CA LYS A 39 12.18 -0.31 -0.59
C LYS A 39 11.70 0.62 0.51
N ILE A 40 11.05 0.07 1.53
CA ILE A 40 10.51 0.85 2.66
C ILE A 40 11.62 1.47 3.50
N SER A 41 12.69 0.74 3.78
CA SER A 41 13.80 1.24 4.60
C SER A 41 14.50 2.47 4.01
N LYS A 42 14.33 2.71 2.71
CA LYS A 42 14.89 3.86 1.98
C LYS A 42 13.85 4.93 1.66
N MET A 43 12.61 4.76 2.11
CA MET A 43 11.51 5.65 1.74
C MET A 43 11.41 6.83 2.70
N GLU A 44 11.89 7.99 2.28
CA GLU A 44 11.76 9.25 3.03
C GLU A 44 10.49 10.02 2.67
N TYR A 45 9.98 9.82 1.45
CA TYR A 45 8.81 10.52 0.94
C TYR A 45 7.98 9.61 0.04
N TYR A 46 6.67 9.70 0.15
CA TYR A 46 5.77 9.22 -0.88
C TYR A 46 4.59 10.14 -1.11
N LYS A 47 4.04 10.06 -2.31
CA LYS A 47 2.78 10.65 -2.70
C LYS A 47 2.00 9.64 -3.53
N CYS A 48 0.69 9.52 -3.27
CA CYS A 48 -0.18 8.62 -4.03
C CYS A 48 -1.62 9.12 -3.98
N ARG A 49 -2.43 8.68 -4.93
CA ARG A 49 -3.88 8.75 -4.84
C ARG A 49 -4.38 7.59 -3.99
N ALA A 50 -5.32 7.86 -3.09
CA ALA A 50 -5.98 6.87 -2.25
C ALA A 50 -7.50 7.00 -2.41
N ASP A 51 -8.13 5.97 -2.95
CA ASP A 51 -9.58 5.85 -3.01
C ASP A 51 -10.04 5.03 -1.82
N ILE A 52 -10.70 5.70 -0.87
CA ILE A 52 -11.07 5.16 0.44
C ILE A 52 -12.56 4.85 0.45
N GLU A 53 -12.90 3.64 0.85
CA GLU A 53 -14.25 3.25 1.20
C GLU A 53 -14.34 3.05 2.71
N VAL A 54 -15.20 3.83 3.36
CA VAL A 54 -15.52 3.75 4.79
C VAL A 54 -16.77 2.91 4.94
N LEU A 55 -16.66 1.76 5.57
CA LEU A 55 -17.73 0.78 5.74
C LEU A 55 -18.39 0.94 7.10
N GLY A 56 -19.50 1.66 7.13
CA GLY A 56 -20.33 1.77 8.32
C GLY A 56 -21.35 0.62 8.43
N ASN A 57 -22.00 0.49 9.59
CA ASN A 57 -22.98 -0.58 9.81
C ASN A 57 -24.23 -0.48 8.93
N LYS A 58 -24.55 0.70 8.41
CA LYS A 58 -25.77 0.94 7.59
C LYS A 58 -25.50 1.45 6.20
N SER A 59 -24.32 2.03 5.95
CA SER A 59 -23.97 2.63 4.66
C SER A 59 -22.46 2.69 4.50
N SER A 60 -22.00 2.74 3.26
CA SER A 60 -20.60 3.06 2.93
C SER A 60 -20.49 4.49 2.41
N GLN A 61 -19.31 5.09 2.59
CA GLN A 61 -18.96 6.38 2.06
C GLN A 61 -17.63 6.25 1.30
N LYS A 62 -17.51 6.97 0.17
CA LYS A 62 -16.32 6.91 -0.67
C LYS A 62 -15.67 8.27 -0.76
N TYR A 63 -14.35 8.27 -0.68
CA TYR A 63 -13.51 9.44 -0.77
C TYR A 63 -12.33 9.16 -1.71
N SER A 64 -11.93 10.15 -2.51
CA SER A 64 -10.64 10.15 -3.19
C SER A 64 -9.76 11.22 -2.58
N LEU A 65 -8.59 10.83 -2.14
CA LEU A 65 -7.64 11.71 -1.46
C LEU A 65 -6.27 11.62 -2.14
N MET A 66 -5.55 12.72 -2.12
CA MET A 66 -4.10 12.70 -2.32
C MET A 66 -3.43 12.48 -0.96
N HIS A 67 -2.67 11.41 -0.83
CA HIS A 67 -1.83 11.12 0.33
C HIS A 67 -0.41 11.59 0.07
N GLU A 68 0.18 12.26 1.05
CA GLU A 68 1.57 12.68 1.03
C GLU A 68 2.21 12.39 2.38
N TYR A 69 3.37 11.74 2.37
CA TYR A 69 4.20 11.45 3.55
C TYR A 69 5.55 12.13 3.40
N LYS A 70 6.02 12.78 4.46
CA LYS A 70 7.31 13.49 4.49
C LYS A 70 8.14 13.12 5.72
N GLY A 71 8.43 11.83 5.86
CA GLY A 71 9.21 11.35 7.02
C GLY A 71 8.46 11.43 8.35
N SER A 72 9.02 10.79 9.35
CA SER A 72 8.51 10.52 10.70
C SER A 72 7.36 11.41 11.19
N GLY A 73 6.12 10.93 11.03
CA GLY A 73 4.92 11.54 11.61
C GLY A 73 4.36 12.75 10.88
N ASN A 74 4.84 13.07 9.66
CA ASN A 74 4.29 14.14 8.84
C ASN A 74 3.50 13.55 7.67
N PHE A 75 2.18 13.60 7.78
CA PHE A 75 1.25 13.13 6.74
C PHE A 75 0.35 14.26 6.32
N LYS A 76 -0.01 14.29 5.04
CA LYS A 76 -0.99 15.20 4.50
C LYS A 76 -1.99 14.44 3.64
N LEU A 77 -3.27 14.70 3.89
CA LEU A 77 -4.38 14.30 3.07
C LEU A 77 -4.96 15.54 2.38
N GLN A 78 -5.23 15.45 1.09
CA GLN A 78 -6.00 16.46 0.38
C GLN A 78 -7.19 15.81 -0.31
N VAL A 79 -8.39 16.28 -0.02
CA VAL A 79 -9.62 15.75 -0.58
C VAL A 79 -9.71 16.12 -2.07
N ILE A 80 -9.91 15.11 -2.92
CA ILE A 80 -10.19 15.23 -4.34
C ILE A 80 -11.70 15.07 -4.56
N GLU A 81 -12.31 14.07 -3.94
CA GLU A 81 -13.74 13.77 -3.96
C GLU A 81 -14.23 13.38 -2.57
N PRO A 82 -15.48 13.68 -2.23
CA PRO A 82 -16.55 14.28 -3.04
C PRO A 82 -16.37 15.81 -3.26
N LYS A 83 -17.05 16.35 -4.27
CA LYS A 83 -16.90 17.74 -4.74
C LYS A 83 -17.09 18.79 -3.63
N HIS A 84 -18.06 18.59 -2.72
CA HIS A 84 -18.34 19.51 -1.61
C HIS A 84 -17.25 19.54 -0.52
N LEU A 85 -16.29 18.63 -0.56
CA LEU A 85 -15.13 18.60 0.34
C LEU A 85 -13.82 18.88 -0.38
N LYS A 86 -13.87 19.04 -1.71
CA LYS A 86 -12.68 19.21 -2.55
C LYS A 86 -11.77 20.33 -2.07
N GLY A 87 -10.48 20.03 -2.02
CA GLY A 87 -9.45 20.98 -1.60
C GLY A 87 -9.24 21.09 -0.09
N LYS A 88 -10.13 20.52 0.76
CA LYS A 88 -9.86 20.42 2.19
C LYS A 88 -8.63 19.59 2.43
N THR A 89 -7.80 20.02 3.39
CA THR A 89 -6.59 19.29 3.76
C THR A 89 -6.60 18.93 5.24
N ILE A 90 -6.03 17.76 5.55
CA ILE A 90 -5.75 17.30 6.90
C ILE A 90 -4.25 17.04 6.97
N GLU A 91 -3.54 17.81 7.76
CA GLU A 91 -2.10 17.64 7.98
C GLU A 91 -1.88 17.08 9.38
N TYR A 92 -1.30 15.89 9.45
CA TYR A 92 -0.83 15.29 10.69
C TYR A 92 0.61 15.76 10.91
N LYS A 93 0.85 16.36 12.06
CA LYS A 93 2.17 16.74 12.55
C LYS A 93 2.37 16.07 13.90
N LYS A 94 3.61 15.88 14.29
CA LYS A 94 4.01 15.11 15.48
C LYS A 94 3.13 15.31 16.73
N ASP A 95 2.61 16.52 16.93
CA ASP A 95 1.90 16.93 18.13
C ASP A 95 0.47 17.47 17.89
N LYS A 96 0.04 17.57 16.61
CA LYS A 96 -1.24 18.19 16.25
C LYS A 96 -1.74 17.74 14.89
N ILE A 97 -3.06 17.88 14.70
CA ILE A 97 -3.70 17.83 13.38
C ILE A 97 -4.11 19.25 12.99
N ILE A 98 -3.85 19.62 11.73
CA ILE A 98 -4.27 20.88 11.14
C ILE A 98 -5.27 20.57 10.04
N VAL A 99 -6.51 20.97 10.21
CA VAL A 99 -7.55 20.87 9.18
C VAL A 99 -7.71 22.22 8.54
N THR A 100 -7.55 22.32 7.22
CA THR A 100 -7.71 23.55 6.46
C THR A 100 -8.88 23.41 5.50
N ASN A 101 -9.79 24.38 5.51
CA ASN A 101 -10.85 24.51 4.51
C ASN A 101 -10.52 25.72 3.62
N PRO A 102 -10.21 25.53 2.32
CA PRO A 102 -9.84 26.63 1.43
C PRO A 102 -10.97 27.63 1.20
N GLU A 103 -12.26 27.22 1.33
CA GLU A 103 -13.41 28.09 1.10
C GLU A 103 -13.55 29.19 2.15
N ILE A 104 -13.23 28.87 3.40
CA ILE A 104 -13.39 29.81 4.53
C ILE A 104 -12.07 30.42 5.00
N LYS A 105 -10.95 30.03 4.35
CA LYS A 105 -9.58 30.47 4.71
C LYS A 105 -9.22 30.25 6.18
N ASP A 106 -9.91 29.34 6.85
CA ASP A 106 -9.76 29.04 8.26
C ASP A 106 -9.00 27.74 8.49
N LYS A 107 -8.37 27.63 9.66
CA LYS A 107 -7.58 26.48 10.10
C LYS A 107 -8.03 26.06 11.48
N LEU A 108 -8.50 24.80 11.58
CA LEU A 108 -8.72 24.17 12.87
C LEU A 108 -7.44 23.44 13.27
N ILE A 109 -6.91 23.77 14.44
CA ILE A 109 -5.75 23.08 15.03
C ILE A 109 -6.25 22.24 16.21
N ILE A 110 -6.02 20.94 16.14
CA ILE A 110 -6.36 19.99 17.19
C ILE A 110 -5.05 19.50 17.81
N PRO A 111 -4.72 19.91 19.05
CA PRO A 111 -3.52 19.50 19.73
C PRO A 111 -3.66 18.08 20.33
N ASN A 112 -2.52 17.46 20.62
CA ASN A 112 -2.42 16.20 21.36
C ASN A 112 -3.25 15.05 20.80
N VAL A 113 -3.29 14.91 19.48
CA VAL A 113 -3.96 13.78 18.84
C VAL A 113 -3.07 12.56 18.98
N GLY A 114 -3.58 11.55 19.67
CA GLY A 114 -2.92 10.26 19.78
C GLY A 114 -2.69 9.60 18.40
N LYS A 115 -1.81 8.62 18.36
CA LYS A 115 -1.49 7.85 17.12
C LYS A 115 -2.71 7.12 16.53
N ASP A 116 -3.77 6.94 17.28
CA ASP A 116 -4.97 6.16 16.91
C ASP A 116 -5.74 6.68 15.70
N SER A 117 -5.41 7.88 15.17
CA SER A 117 -6.07 8.48 14.02
C SER A 117 -5.33 8.28 12.68
N GLN A 118 -4.22 7.56 12.67
CA GLN A 118 -3.32 7.48 11.51
C GLN A 118 -3.38 6.15 10.76
N HIS A 119 -4.26 5.24 11.14
CA HIS A 119 -4.32 3.86 10.60
C HIS A 119 -4.56 3.74 9.10
N LEU A 120 -4.99 4.81 8.43
CA LEU A 120 -5.18 4.86 6.98
C LEU A 120 -3.87 5.10 6.21
N PHE A 121 -2.76 5.37 6.89
CA PHE A 121 -1.49 5.66 6.24
C PHE A 121 -0.59 4.43 6.19
N ILE A 122 0.11 4.30 5.07
CA ILE A 122 1.13 3.25 4.89
C ILE A 122 2.25 3.41 5.94
N GLY A 123 2.59 4.65 6.31
CA GLY A 123 3.58 4.92 7.35
C GLY A 123 3.18 4.37 8.72
N ASP A 124 1.92 4.48 9.10
CA ASP A 124 1.40 3.89 10.33
C ASP A 124 1.45 2.35 10.26
N PHE A 125 1.06 1.76 9.13
CA PHE A 125 1.23 0.32 8.92
C PHE A 125 2.69 -0.11 9.14
N ILE A 126 3.66 0.64 8.61
CA ILE A 126 5.08 0.33 8.77
C ILE A 126 5.50 0.44 10.25
N GLU A 127 5.05 1.47 10.97
CA GLU A 127 5.32 1.61 12.39
C GLU A 127 4.73 0.44 13.19
N ASN A 128 3.48 0.06 12.93
CA ASN A 128 2.84 -1.09 13.57
C ASN A 128 3.54 -2.40 13.23
N TYR A 129 3.98 -2.54 11.97
CA TYR A 129 4.77 -3.66 11.49
C TYR A 129 6.10 -3.81 12.23
N LEU A 130 6.81 -2.72 12.47
CA LEU A 130 8.10 -2.73 13.17
C LEU A 130 7.97 -2.96 14.69
N GLN A 131 6.81 -2.65 15.27
CA GLN A 131 6.53 -2.78 16.70
C GLN A 131 5.72 -4.05 17.03
N GLY A 132 5.10 -4.67 16.03
CA GLY A 132 4.17 -5.78 16.21
C GLY A 132 4.87 -7.11 16.46
N GLU A 133 4.37 -7.88 17.43
CA GLU A 133 4.82 -9.24 17.70
C GLU A 133 4.25 -10.28 16.72
N GLU A 134 3.12 -9.97 16.07
CA GLU A 134 2.43 -10.86 15.14
C GLU A 134 2.41 -10.30 13.72
N LEU A 135 3.35 -10.73 12.91
CA LEU A 135 3.30 -10.51 11.47
C LEU A 135 2.91 -11.81 10.76
N LYS A 136 1.84 -11.75 9.96
CA LYS A 136 1.52 -12.80 9.00
C LYS A 136 1.88 -12.35 7.61
N ILE A 137 2.62 -13.21 6.89
CA ILE A 137 3.08 -12.95 5.52
C ILE A 137 2.50 -14.02 4.62
N ASP A 138 1.85 -13.61 3.54
CA ASP A 138 1.33 -14.49 2.50
C ASP A 138 1.64 -13.93 1.10
N MET A 139 1.49 -14.76 0.08
CA MET A 139 1.63 -14.37 -1.31
C MET A 139 0.52 -15.00 -2.15
N LYS A 140 -0.33 -14.16 -2.70
CA LYS A 140 -1.50 -14.59 -3.48
C LYS A 140 -1.78 -13.62 -4.63
N ASP A 141 -2.13 -14.17 -5.79
CA ASP A 141 -2.58 -13.43 -6.98
C ASP A 141 -1.61 -12.30 -7.43
N GLY A 142 -0.30 -12.49 -7.20
CA GLY A 142 0.74 -11.51 -7.54
C GLY A 142 0.93 -10.42 -6.49
N TYR A 143 0.26 -10.51 -5.34
CA TYR A 143 0.43 -9.61 -4.21
C TYR A 143 1.18 -10.30 -3.06
N LEU A 144 2.15 -9.59 -2.50
CA LEU A 144 2.64 -9.84 -1.16
C LEU A 144 1.63 -9.27 -0.17
N ILE A 145 1.14 -10.08 0.76
CA ILE A 145 0.12 -9.71 1.73
C ILE A 145 0.74 -9.72 3.12
N LEU A 146 0.72 -8.58 3.77
CA LEU A 146 1.22 -8.41 5.12
C LEU A 146 0.05 -8.07 6.06
N MET A 147 -0.08 -8.79 7.16
CA MET A 147 -1.10 -8.53 8.18
C MET A 147 -0.42 -8.22 9.52
N VAL A 148 -0.83 -7.13 10.14
CA VAL A 148 -0.36 -6.71 11.46
C VAL A 148 -1.55 -6.39 12.37
N SER A 149 -1.37 -6.58 13.68
CA SER A 149 -2.31 -6.11 14.69
C SER A 149 -2.11 -4.62 14.95
N ILE A 150 -3.21 -3.90 15.16
CA ILE A 150 -3.17 -2.48 15.54
C ILE A 150 -2.99 -2.41 17.06
N PRO A 151 -1.99 -1.69 17.58
CA PRO A 151 -1.82 -1.48 19.01
C PRO A 151 -3.07 -0.83 19.65
N GLY A 152 -3.38 -1.20 20.88
CA GLY A 152 -4.57 -0.71 21.59
C GLY A 152 -5.87 -1.43 21.23
N ASN A 153 -5.92 -2.17 20.14
CA ASN A 153 -6.97 -3.10 19.72
C ASN A 153 -8.39 -2.63 20.10
N THR A 154 -8.84 -1.53 19.48
CA THR A 154 -10.19 -1.01 19.70
C THR A 154 -11.22 -1.86 18.98
N LYS A 155 -12.50 -1.78 19.38
CA LYS A 155 -13.60 -2.49 18.72
C LYS A 155 -13.62 -2.31 17.19
N TYR A 156 -13.22 -1.14 16.71
CA TYR A 156 -13.31 -0.76 15.27
C TYR A 156 -12.00 -0.90 14.51
N PHE A 157 -10.86 -0.94 15.20
CA PHE A 157 -9.52 -1.00 14.60
C PHE A 157 -8.73 -2.10 15.30
N SER A 158 -8.64 -3.25 14.69
CA SER A 158 -7.97 -4.42 15.25
C SER A 158 -6.78 -4.87 14.42
N LYS A 159 -6.93 -4.87 13.10
CA LYS A 159 -5.91 -5.38 12.18
C LYS A 159 -5.80 -4.52 10.94
N GLN A 160 -4.61 -4.46 10.39
CA GLN A 160 -4.31 -3.91 9.07
C GLN A 160 -3.79 -5.01 8.15
N ILE A 161 -4.26 -5.03 6.90
CA ILE A 161 -3.78 -5.94 5.86
C ILE A 161 -3.32 -5.09 4.68
N LEU A 162 -2.01 -5.10 4.41
CA LEU A 162 -1.41 -4.39 3.29
C LEU A 162 -1.13 -5.36 2.14
N TYR A 163 -1.65 -5.03 0.97
CA TYR A 163 -1.38 -5.72 -0.29
C TYR A 163 -0.36 -4.92 -1.08
N ILE A 164 0.72 -5.57 -1.46
CA ILE A 164 1.84 -4.97 -2.18
C ILE A 164 1.95 -5.68 -3.53
N ASP A 165 1.91 -4.96 -4.62
CA ASP A 165 2.15 -5.52 -5.95
C ASP A 165 3.59 -6.05 -6.02
N SER A 166 3.74 -7.36 -6.25
CA SER A 166 5.04 -8.04 -6.20
C SER A 166 5.99 -7.67 -7.35
N LYS A 167 5.48 -7.06 -8.43
CA LYS A 167 6.28 -6.62 -9.57
C LYS A 167 6.87 -5.23 -9.33
N THR A 168 6.07 -4.32 -8.78
CA THR A 168 6.46 -2.92 -8.56
C THR A 168 6.99 -2.67 -7.15
N ASN A 169 6.65 -3.55 -6.21
CA ASN A 169 6.85 -3.38 -4.76
C ASN A 169 6.18 -2.11 -4.22
N TYR A 170 5.07 -1.67 -4.86
CA TYR A 170 4.26 -0.58 -4.35
C TYR A 170 3.03 -1.10 -3.61
N PRO A 171 2.63 -0.42 -2.54
CA PRO A 171 1.32 -0.64 -1.94
C PRO A 171 0.22 -0.47 -2.98
N ALA A 172 -0.69 -1.44 -3.04
CA ALA A 172 -1.84 -1.43 -3.93
C ALA A 172 -3.15 -1.27 -3.16
N LYS A 173 -3.26 -1.91 -1.99
CA LYS A 173 -4.47 -1.86 -1.17
C LYS A 173 -4.12 -1.99 0.31
N LEU A 174 -4.88 -1.29 1.17
CA LEU A 174 -4.87 -1.47 2.62
C LEU A 174 -6.30 -1.74 3.09
N GLU A 175 -6.47 -2.75 3.90
CA GLU A 175 -7.72 -3.05 4.59
C GLU A 175 -7.53 -2.87 6.09
N ILE A 176 -8.52 -2.27 6.75
CA ILE A 176 -8.58 -2.17 8.20
C ILE A 176 -9.79 -2.92 8.69
N LEU A 177 -9.55 -3.88 9.57
CA LEU A 177 -10.57 -4.76 10.11
C LEU A 177 -10.87 -4.43 11.57
N ASP A 178 -12.12 -4.67 11.96
CA ASP A 178 -12.54 -4.67 13.36
C ASP A 178 -12.17 -6.00 14.06
N GLN A 179 -12.54 -6.11 15.34
CA GLN A 179 -12.30 -7.33 16.14
C GLN A 179 -13.04 -8.57 15.61
N GLU A 180 -14.17 -8.37 14.93
CA GLU A 180 -14.97 -9.46 14.35
C GLU A 180 -14.43 -9.89 12.99
N GLY A 181 -13.43 -9.18 12.44
CA GLY A 181 -12.84 -9.44 11.13
C GLY A 181 -13.59 -8.79 9.97
N ASN A 182 -14.53 -7.88 10.25
CA ASN A 182 -15.21 -7.14 9.19
C ASN A 182 -14.35 -5.96 8.73
N ASN A 183 -14.34 -5.70 7.43
CA ASN A 183 -13.70 -4.51 6.88
C ASN A 183 -14.41 -3.24 7.36
N ARG A 184 -13.65 -2.29 7.88
CA ARG A 184 -14.09 -0.93 8.26
C ARG A 184 -13.60 0.12 7.28
N PHE A 185 -12.42 -0.11 6.72
CA PHE A 185 -11.87 0.72 5.66
C PHE A 185 -11.23 -0.16 4.60
N ILE A 186 -11.43 0.25 3.35
CA ILE A 186 -10.69 -0.28 2.20
C ILE A 186 -10.07 0.92 1.50
N VAL A 187 -8.75 0.91 1.35
CA VAL A 187 -8.00 1.97 0.67
C VAL A 187 -7.32 1.35 -0.55
N ASN A 188 -7.64 1.83 -1.74
CA ASN A 188 -6.94 1.45 -2.96
C ASN A 188 -5.98 2.57 -3.35
N TYR A 189 -4.72 2.22 -3.56
CA TYR A 189 -3.67 3.17 -3.91
C TYR A 189 -3.39 3.13 -5.42
N SER A 190 -3.21 4.31 -6.00
CA SER A 190 -2.77 4.49 -7.39
C SER A 190 -1.79 5.65 -7.49
N ASP A 191 -1.16 5.82 -8.66
CA ASP A 191 -0.25 6.92 -8.96
C ASP A 191 0.84 7.10 -7.89
N PHE A 192 1.46 5.98 -7.50
CA PHE A 192 2.39 5.95 -6.39
C PHE A 192 3.77 6.49 -6.82
N GLU A 193 4.16 7.61 -6.20
CA GLU A 193 5.48 8.21 -6.35
C GLU A 193 6.21 8.14 -5.00
N TYR A 194 7.50 7.81 -5.02
CA TYR A 194 8.32 7.88 -3.81
C TYR A 194 9.71 8.44 -4.13
N LYS A 195 10.35 9.03 -3.11
CA LYS A 195 11.76 9.45 -3.14
C LYS A 195 12.51 8.76 -2.01
N LYS A 196 13.76 8.46 -2.33
CA LYS A 196 14.76 8.00 -1.37
C LYS A 196 15.37 9.20 -0.69
#